data_6b7d347f7a959b8e90148a014edf1481
#
_entry.id   6b7d347f7a959b8e90148a014edf1481
#
_cell.length_a   1.000
_cell.length_b   1.000
_cell.length_c   1.000
_cell.angle_alpha   90.00
_cell.angle_beta   90.00
_cell.angle_gamma   90.00
#
_symmetry.space_group_name_H-M   'P 1'
#
loop_
_entity.id
_entity.type
_entity.pdbx_description
1 polymer ?
#
loop_
_entity_poly.entity_id
_entity_poly.type
_entity_poly.pdbx_seq_one_letter_code
_entity_poly.pdbx_strand_id
1 'polypeptide(L)'
;CFVVARLLHVASPDESPLVATALAVTVILVIGTNLTTELAVERFAGIVIGAVFAVLASYLASPTKATRNLEDKADDVQERLGQLLERIAVELRTDPGPETVRTWFDEAVALRNQVLGLAAGLEDLKMNRRWSIRVTTSDLHAVQTEVDACQIMSTRALSLASDLRRASTSNTDGSGALPPAALSPLADLIAATAANLATDDPRPTIGKTAAHQAVREAERTAQIALIGGIVSHMEQINQAKVDEEEAGHLPR
;
A
#
# COMPACT_ATOMS: atom_id res chain seq x y z
N CYS A 1 -6.43 -48.45 -7.24
CA CYS A 1 -7.09 -47.86 -6.05
C CYS A 1 -6.11 -47.10 -5.10
N PHE A 2 -4.91 -47.61 -4.85
CA PHE A 2 -3.99 -46.98 -3.87
C PHE A 2 -3.41 -45.62 -4.30
N VAL A 3 -3.19 -45.41 -5.60
CA VAL A 3 -2.66 -44.11 -6.12
C VAL A 3 -3.68 -42.98 -6.03
N VAL A 4 -4.95 -43.30 -6.25
CA VAL A 4 -6.07 -42.34 -6.16
C VAL A 4 -6.31 -41.92 -4.71
N ALA A 5 -6.20 -42.86 -3.75
CA ALA A 5 -6.34 -42.56 -2.33
C ALA A 5 -5.20 -41.63 -1.79
N ARG A 6 -3.99 -41.75 -2.35
CA ARG A 6 -2.85 -40.93 -1.98
C ARG A 6 -2.92 -39.52 -2.59
N LEU A 7 -3.49 -39.35 -3.79
CA LEU A 7 -3.76 -38.04 -4.40
C LEU A 7 -4.88 -37.31 -3.67
N LEU A 8 -5.90 -38.02 -3.15
CA LEU A 8 -6.96 -37.42 -2.34
C LEU A 8 -6.50 -37.02 -0.92
N HIS A 9 -5.42 -37.61 -0.41
CA HIS A 9 -4.92 -37.29 0.94
C HIS A 9 -3.93 -36.12 0.96
N VAL A 10 -3.46 -35.68 -0.21
CA VAL A 10 -2.59 -34.48 -0.37
C VAL A 10 -3.45 -33.21 -0.53
N ALA A 11 -4.75 -33.32 -0.81
CA ALA A 11 -5.68 -32.19 -0.83
C ALA A 11 -5.99 -31.80 0.64
N SER A 12 -5.34 -30.76 1.12
CA SER A 12 -5.60 -30.14 2.43
C SER A 12 -7.05 -29.62 2.50
N PRO A 13 -7.70 -29.65 3.70
CA PRO A 13 -9.10 -29.25 3.86
C PRO A 13 -9.42 -27.78 3.55
N ASP A 14 -8.41 -26.96 3.25
CA ASP A 14 -8.55 -25.54 2.90
C ASP A 14 -8.55 -25.24 1.39
N GLU A 15 -8.55 -26.27 0.53
CA GLU A 15 -8.60 -26.05 -0.92
C GLU A 15 -10.00 -25.67 -1.37
N SER A 16 -10.06 -24.63 -2.21
CA SER A 16 -11.30 -24.08 -2.77
C SER A 16 -12.18 -25.21 -3.37
N PRO A 17 -13.50 -25.20 -3.13
CA PRO A 17 -14.44 -26.22 -3.60
C PRO A 17 -14.39 -26.45 -5.13
N LEU A 18 -13.83 -25.49 -5.89
CA LEU A 18 -13.61 -25.57 -7.34
C LEU A 18 -12.56 -26.63 -7.73
N VAL A 19 -11.48 -26.79 -6.97
CA VAL A 19 -10.44 -27.80 -7.28
C VAL A 19 -10.95 -29.19 -6.99
N ALA A 20 -11.64 -29.38 -5.86
CA ALA A 20 -12.28 -30.68 -5.52
C ALA A 20 -13.36 -31.09 -6.53
N THR A 21 -14.16 -30.12 -7.00
CA THR A 21 -15.20 -30.37 -8.02
C THR A 21 -14.59 -30.70 -9.38
N ALA A 22 -13.54 -30.00 -9.80
CA ALA A 22 -12.84 -30.30 -11.06
C ALA A 22 -12.17 -31.66 -11.04
N LEU A 23 -11.56 -32.05 -9.91
CA LEU A 23 -10.96 -33.38 -9.72
C LEU A 23 -12.02 -34.48 -9.72
N ALA A 24 -13.15 -34.29 -9.03
CA ALA A 24 -14.26 -35.25 -9.00
C ALA A 24 -14.89 -35.44 -10.40
N VAL A 25 -15.11 -34.36 -11.14
CA VAL A 25 -15.62 -34.40 -12.52
C VAL A 25 -14.66 -35.15 -13.43
N THR A 26 -13.34 -34.90 -13.32
CA THR A 26 -12.31 -35.57 -14.11
C THR A 26 -12.29 -37.09 -13.81
N VAL A 27 -12.37 -37.48 -12.54
CA VAL A 27 -12.40 -38.90 -12.11
C VAL A 27 -13.65 -39.59 -12.61
N ILE A 28 -14.84 -38.97 -12.50
CA ILE A 28 -16.11 -39.53 -13.00
C ILE A 28 -16.07 -39.71 -14.53
N LEU A 29 -15.47 -38.72 -15.26
CA LEU A 29 -15.34 -38.79 -16.73
C LEU A 29 -14.39 -39.88 -17.18
N VAL A 30 -13.34 -40.20 -16.38
CA VAL A 30 -12.39 -41.26 -16.68
C VAL A 30 -12.96 -42.67 -16.36
N ILE A 31 -13.73 -42.78 -15.28
CA ILE A 31 -14.26 -44.11 -14.81
C ILE A 31 -15.59 -44.49 -15.46
N GLY A 32 -16.39 -43.49 -15.90
CA GLY A 32 -17.80 -43.67 -16.28
C GLY A 32 -18.09 -44.21 -17.68
N THR A 33 -17.07 -44.60 -18.51
CA THR A 33 -17.32 -45.07 -19.89
C THR A 33 -16.56 -46.34 -20.22
N ASN A 34 -17.21 -47.28 -20.94
CA ASN A 34 -16.55 -48.42 -21.53
C ASN A 34 -15.49 -47.97 -22.51
N LEU A 35 -14.23 -48.04 -22.10
CA LEU A 35 -13.08 -47.57 -22.85
C LEU A 35 -12.68 -48.60 -23.92
N THR A 36 -12.90 -48.26 -25.17
CA THR A 36 -12.10 -48.84 -26.26
C THR A 36 -10.71 -48.22 -26.23
N THR A 37 -9.69 -48.99 -26.61
CA THR A 37 -8.26 -48.54 -26.55
C THR A 37 -8.02 -47.22 -27.32
N GLU A 38 -8.73 -46.98 -28.41
CA GLU A 38 -8.64 -45.72 -29.19
C GLU A 38 -9.15 -44.50 -28.40
N LEU A 39 -10.31 -44.65 -27.72
CA LEU A 39 -10.89 -43.58 -26.91
C LEU A 39 -10.02 -43.26 -25.68
N ALA A 40 -9.30 -44.24 -25.14
CA ALA A 40 -8.39 -44.06 -24.02
C ALA A 40 -7.15 -43.20 -24.44
N VAL A 41 -6.62 -43.42 -25.64
CA VAL A 41 -5.49 -42.69 -26.20
C VAL A 41 -5.87 -41.22 -26.49
N GLU A 42 -7.03 -40.97 -27.09
CA GLU A 42 -7.52 -39.61 -27.35
C GLU A 42 -7.72 -38.82 -26.06
N ARG A 43 -8.29 -39.42 -25.03
CA ARG A 43 -8.50 -38.78 -23.72
C ARG A 43 -7.19 -38.52 -23.01
N PHE A 44 -6.26 -39.46 -23.04
CA PHE A 44 -4.92 -39.25 -22.46
C PHE A 44 -4.18 -38.11 -23.16
N ALA A 45 -4.25 -38.05 -24.50
CA ALA A 45 -3.69 -36.92 -25.25
C ALA A 45 -4.34 -35.57 -24.85
N GLY A 46 -5.67 -35.53 -24.69
CA GLY A 46 -6.38 -34.36 -24.22
C GLY A 46 -5.96 -33.89 -22.83
N ILE A 47 -5.75 -34.84 -21.90
CA ILE A 47 -5.27 -34.55 -20.54
C ILE A 47 -3.85 -33.99 -20.56
N VAL A 48 -2.97 -34.60 -21.36
CA VAL A 48 -1.58 -34.13 -21.52
C VAL A 48 -1.55 -32.74 -22.15
N ILE A 49 -2.33 -32.51 -23.19
CA ILE A 49 -2.42 -31.18 -23.84
C ILE A 49 -2.98 -30.13 -22.84
N GLY A 50 -4.05 -30.48 -22.10
CA GLY A 50 -4.62 -29.62 -21.08
C GLY A 50 -3.63 -29.29 -19.95
N ALA A 51 -2.83 -30.26 -19.50
CA ALA A 51 -1.80 -30.08 -18.51
C ALA A 51 -0.67 -29.16 -19.02
N VAL A 52 -0.26 -29.36 -20.29
CA VAL A 52 0.76 -28.48 -20.93
C VAL A 52 0.23 -27.04 -21.06
N PHE A 53 -1.02 -26.86 -21.48
CA PHE A 53 -1.63 -25.52 -21.54
C PHE A 53 -1.80 -24.90 -20.15
N ALA A 54 -2.15 -25.66 -19.13
CA ALA A 54 -2.24 -25.17 -17.75
C ALA A 54 -0.86 -24.73 -17.22
N VAL A 55 0.19 -25.50 -17.50
CA VAL A 55 1.57 -25.14 -17.16
C VAL A 55 2.02 -23.89 -17.93
N LEU A 56 1.74 -23.81 -19.24
CA LEU A 56 2.05 -22.63 -20.04
C LEU A 56 1.27 -21.40 -19.59
N ALA A 57 0.01 -21.52 -19.28
CA ALA A 57 -0.82 -20.43 -18.75
C ALA A 57 -0.31 -19.97 -17.38
N SER A 58 0.08 -20.90 -16.49
CA SER A 58 0.72 -20.61 -15.20
C SER A 58 2.09 -19.94 -15.37
N TYR A 59 2.81 -20.27 -16.45
CA TYR A 59 4.09 -19.66 -16.77
C TYR A 59 3.94 -18.24 -17.35
N LEU A 60 2.86 -18.00 -18.09
CA LEU A 60 2.53 -16.70 -18.68
C LEU A 60 1.90 -15.74 -17.66
N ALA A 61 1.17 -16.27 -16.68
CA ALA A 61 0.71 -15.52 -15.49
C ALA A 61 1.88 -15.31 -14.53
N SER A 62 2.90 -14.54 -15.00
CA SER A 62 4.16 -14.36 -14.27
C SER A 62 3.93 -13.56 -12.98
N PRO A 63 4.11 -14.13 -11.77
CA PRO A 63 3.94 -13.43 -10.49
C PRO A 63 4.97 -12.31 -10.29
N THR A 64 6.09 -12.32 -11.01
CA THR A 64 7.06 -11.21 -11.04
C THR A 64 6.48 -9.92 -11.64
N LYS A 65 5.44 -10.01 -12.48
CA LYS A 65 4.71 -8.82 -12.97
C LYS A 65 3.78 -8.27 -11.89
N ALA A 66 3.26 -9.12 -11.00
CA ALA A 66 2.37 -8.68 -9.94
C ALA A 66 3.14 -7.93 -8.82
N THR A 67 4.36 -8.39 -8.45
CA THR A 67 5.23 -7.67 -7.51
C THR A 67 5.63 -6.30 -8.06
N ARG A 68 6.18 -6.25 -9.27
CA ARG A 68 6.54 -4.97 -9.92
C ARG A 68 5.35 -4.01 -10.05
N ASN A 69 4.17 -4.51 -10.38
CA ASN A 69 2.97 -3.67 -10.45
C ASN A 69 2.57 -3.09 -9.08
N LEU A 70 2.85 -3.79 -7.97
CA LEU A 70 2.62 -3.25 -6.62
C LEU A 70 3.69 -2.23 -6.26
N GLU A 71 4.96 -2.47 -6.57
CA GLU A 71 6.07 -1.52 -6.42
C GLU A 71 5.78 -0.24 -7.22
N ASP A 72 5.53 -0.33 -8.54
CA ASP A 72 5.21 0.82 -9.39
C ASP A 72 4.01 1.65 -8.85
N LYS A 73 3.02 0.99 -8.27
CA LYS A 73 1.86 1.67 -7.68
C LYS A 73 2.16 2.29 -6.32
N ALA A 74 3.03 1.70 -5.52
CA ALA A 74 3.45 2.26 -4.25
C ALA A 74 4.28 3.52 -4.50
N ASP A 75 5.19 3.49 -5.48
CA ASP A 75 5.94 4.66 -5.95
C ASP A 75 4.99 5.79 -6.41
N ASP A 76 3.98 5.49 -7.23
CA ASP A 76 2.97 6.48 -7.67
C ASP A 76 2.22 7.11 -6.48
N VAL A 77 1.91 6.33 -5.45
CA VAL A 77 1.28 6.85 -4.22
C VAL A 77 2.23 7.75 -3.45
N GLN A 78 3.51 7.40 -3.31
CA GLN A 78 4.51 8.23 -2.63
C GLN A 78 4.73 9.55 -3.38
N GLU A 79 4.86 9.51 -4.69
CA GLU A 79 4.99 10.71 -5.51
C GLU A 79 3.78 11.65 -5.34
N ARG A 80 2.57 11.11 -5.43
CA ARG A 80 1.33 11.89 -5.21
C ARG A 80 1.23 12.45 -3.80
N LEU A 81 1.68 11.69 -2.81
CA LEU A 81 1.73 12.17 -1.44
C LEU A 81 2.69 13.35 -1.30
N GLY A 82 3.88 13.25 -1.89
CA GLY A 82 4.84 14.36 -1.97
C GLY A 82 4.23 15.60 -2.63
N GLN A 83 3.57 15.44 -3.77
CA GLN A 83 2.87 16.52 -4.49
C GLN A 83 1.74 17.15 -3.66
N LEU A 84 0.97 16.34 -2.91
CA LEU A 84 -0.06 16.84 -2.00
C LEU A 84 0.55 17.69 -0.89
N LEU A 85 1.61 17.19 -0.23
CA LEU A 85 2.29 17.92 0.84
C LEU A 85 2.92 19.22 0.33
N GLU A 86 3.56 19.21 -0.84
CA GLU A 86 4.11 20.41 -1.46
C GLU A 86 3.03 21.46 -1.73
N ARG A 87 1.89 21.04 -2.28
CA ARG A 87 0.74 21.92 -2.52
C ARG A 87 0.20 22.50 -1.21
N ILE A 88 0.00 21.67 -0.19
CA ILE A 88 -0.40 22.13 1.15
C ILE A 88 0.58 23.18 1.66
N ALA A 89 1.88 22.95 1.54
CA ALA A 89 2.91 23.87 2.00
C ALA A 89 2.87 25.23 1.27
N VAL A 90 2.65 25.22 -0.05
CA VAL A 90 2.54 26.45 -0.85
C VAL A 90 1.27 27.22 -0.49
N GLU A 91 0.14 26.56 -0.46
CA GLU A 91 -1.16 27.20 -0.22
C GLU A 91 -1.34 27.63 1.24
N LEU A 92 -0.73 26.93 2.21
CA LEU A 92 -0.78 27.27 3.63
C LEU A 92 -0.15 28.65 3.92
N ARG A 93 0.85 29.08 3.14
CA ARG A 93 1.46 30.40 3.27
C ARG A 93 0.52 31.56 2.91
N THR A 94 -0.52 31.29 2.15
CA THR A 94 -1.49 32.30 1.66
C THR A 94 -2.78 32.32 2.46
N ASP A 95 -2.84 31.70 3.63
CA ASP A 95 -4.03 31.54 4.48
C ASP A 95 -5.21 30.93 3.70
N PRO A 96 -5.19 29.61 3.49
CA PRO A 96 -6.11 28.91 2.61
C PRO A 96 -7.56 28.99 3.09
N GLY A 97 -8.46 29.25 2.18
CA GLY A 97 -9.90 29.21 2.43
C GLY A 97 -10.38 27.78 2.76
N PRO A 98 -11.59 27.64 3.37
CA PRO A 98 -12.11 26.35 3.80
C PRO A 98 -12.31 25.35 2.64
N GLU A 99 -12.58 25.81 1.43
CA GLU A 99 -12.73 24.97 0.24
C GLU A 99 -11.38 24.36 -0.20
N THR A 100 -10.30 25.13 -0.13
CA THR A 100 -8.95 24.64 -0.42
C THR A 100 -8.57 23.53 0.56
N VAL A 101 -8.80 23.75 1.86
CA VAL A 101 -8.52 22.76 2.90
C VAL A 101 -9.38 21.50 2.75
N ARG A 102 -10.62 21.66 2.29
CA ARG A 102 -11.49 20.52 1.96
C ARG A 102 -10.91 19.70 0.80
N THR A 103 -10.41 20.35 -0.23
CA THR A 103 -9.78 19.66 -1.37
C THR A 103 -8.58 18.81 -0.94
N TRP A 104 -7.73 19.34 -0.05
CA TRP A 104 -6.61 18.55 0.51
C TRP A 104 -7.09 17.31 1.27
N PHE A 105 -8.16 17.48 2.06
CA PHE A 105 -8.73 16.35 2.80
C PHE A 105 -9.30 15.29 1.87
N ASP A 106 -10.06 15.68 0.85
CA ASP A 106 -10.65 14.74 -0.11
C ASP A 106 -9.56 14.00 -0.91
N GLU A 107 -8.47 14.68 -1.26
CA GLU A 107 -7.32 14.06 -1.92
C GLU A 107 -6.56 13.10 -1.00
N ALA A 108 -6.35 13.46 0.26
CA ALA A 108 -5.75 12.58 1.26
C ALA A 108 -6.60 11.30 1.49
N VAL A 109 -7.94 11.43 1.49
CA VAL A 109 -8.86 10.28 1.54
C VAL A 109 -8.69 9.40 0.31
N ALA A 110 -8.58 9.98 -0.89
CA ALA A 110 -8.39 9.23 -2.14
C ALA A 110 -7.07 8.46 -2.12
N LEU A 111 -5.96 9.07 -1.69
CA LEU A 111 -4.66 8.41 -1.52
C LEU A 111 -4.74 7.27 -0.51
N ARG A 112 -5.39 7.48 0.63
CA ARG A 112 -5.59 6.43 1.63
C ARG A 112 -6.34 5.22 1.07
N ASN A 113 -7.37 5.45 0.25
CA ASN A 113 -8.14 4.38 -0.39
C ASN A 113 -7.30 3.62 -1.43
N GLN A 114 -6.41 4.29 -2.16
CA GLN A 114 -5.47 3.63 -3.07
C GLN A 114 -4.52 2.70 -2.31
N VAL A 115 -3.98 3.15 -1.18
CA VAL A 115 -3.09 2.34 -0.32
C VAL A 115 -3.82 1.12 0.24
N LEU A 116 -5.08 1.24 0.63
CA LEU A 116 -5.88 0.08 1.04
C LEU A 116 -6.04 -0.94 -0.09
N GLY A 117 -6.15 -0.48 -1.34
CA GLY A 117 -6.14 -1.35 -2.52
C GLY A 117 -4.80 -2.06 -2.72
N LEU A 118 -3.66 -1.39 -2.46
CA LEU A 118 -2.32 -2.00 -2.49
C LEU A 118 -2.19 -3.09 -1.42
N ALA A 119 -2.62 -2.82 -0.20
CA ALA A 119 -2.59 -3.79 0.89
C ALA A 119 -3.42 -5.05 0.57
N ALA A 120 -4.61 -4.89 -0.02
CA ALA A 120 -5.42 -6.00 -0.47
C ALA A 120 -4.71 -6.82 -1.58
N GLY A 121 -4.08 -6.14 -2.55
CA GLY A 121 -3.30 -6.79 -3.60
C GLY A 121 -2.09 -7.56 -3.06
N LEU A 122 -1.44 -7.05 -2.00
CA LEU A 122 -0.34 -7.73 -1.32
C LEU A 122 -0.83 -9.01 -0.61
N GLU A 123 -1.98 -8.97 0.05
CA GLU A 123 -2.57 -10.17 0.68
C GLU A 123 -2.96 -11.23 -0.35
N ASP A 124 -3.52 -10.82 -1.49
CA ASP A 124 -3.78 -11.74 -2.61
C ASP A 124 -2.49 -12.37 -3.14
N LEU A 125 -1.41 -11.59 -3.23
CA LEU A 125 -0.09 -12.09 -3.64
C LEU A 125 0.46 -13.11 -2.63
N LYS A 126 0.33 -12.86 -1.32
CA LYS A 126 0.73 -13.78 -0.25
C LYS A 126 -0.06 -15.09 -0.29
N MET A 127 -1.35 -15.03 -0.50
CA MET A 127 -2.20 -16.23 -0.64
C MET A 127 -1.80 -17.04 -1.87
N ASN A 128 -1.56 -16.39 -3.00
CA ASN A 128 -1.23 -17.06 -4.26
C ASN A 128 0.23 -17.55 -4.30
N ARG A 129 1.11 -17.14 -3.40
CA ARG A 129 2.51 -17.60 -3.32
C ARG A 129 2.63 -19.11 -3.18
N ARG A 130 1.70 -19.78 -2.50
CA ARG A 130 1.69 -21.26 -2.33
C ARG A 130 1.75 -22.00 -3.67
N TRP A 131 1.30 -21.35 -4.77
CA TRP A 131 1.22 -21.91 -6.11
C TRP A 131 2.30 -21.37 -7.05
N SER A 132 3.12 -20.42 -6.60
CA SER A 132 4.13 -19.74 -7.41
C SER A 132 5.54 -20.03 -6.92
N ILE A 133 6.30 -20.76 -7.74
CA ILE A 133 7.71 -21.14 -7.45
C ILE A 133 8.69 -19.95 -7.62
N ARG A 134 8.24 -18.80 -8.14
CA ARG A 134 9.11 -17.72 -8.61
C ARG A 134 9.16 -16.46 -7.72
N VAL A 135 8.24 -16.29 -6.78
CA VAL A 135 8.29 -15.16 -5.84
C VAL A 135 9.16 -15.57 -4.66
N THR A 136 10.30 -14.94 -4.52
CA THR A 136 11.17 -15.19 -3.37
C THR A 136 10.58 -14.57 -2.10
N THR A 137 11.00 -15.05 -0.94
CA THR A 137 10.60 -14.48 0.36
C THR A 137 11.10 -13.05 0.50
N SER A 138 12.27 -12.78 -0.09
CA SER A 138 12.90 -11.46 -0.09
C SER A 138 12.09 -10.43 -0.87
N ASP A 139 11.65 -10.78 -2.11
CA ASP A 139 10.86 -9.87 -2.94
C ASP A 139 9.54 -9.51 -2.28
N LEU A 140 8.89 -10.51 -1.66
CA LEU A 140 7.63 -10.28 -0.94
C LEU A 140 7.83 -9.39 0.30
N HIS A 141 8.96 -9.54 0.99
CA HIS A 141 9.26 -8.72 2.17
C HIS A 141 9.54 -7.26 1.77
N ALA A 142 10.27 -7.04 0.68
CA ALA A 142 10.53 -5.70 0.17
C ALA A 142 9.20 -4.96 -0.16
N VAL A 143 8.34 -5.59 -0.97
CA VAL A 143 7.01 -5.02 -1.31
C VAL A 143 6.15 -4.81 -0.07
N GLN A 144 6.21 -5.71 0.91
CA GLN A 144 5.46 -5.55 2.16
C GLN A 144 5.92 -4.31 2.93
N THR A 145 7.23 -4.10 3.09
CA THR A 145 7.77 -2.95 3.80
C THR A 145 7.36 -1.65 3.13
N GLU A 146 7.41 -1.59 1.81
CA GLU A 146 7.00 -0.44 1.01
C GLU A 146 5.49 -0.14 1.15
N VAL A 147 4.63 -1.16 1.06
CA VAL A 147 3.19 -1.00 1.28
C VAL A 147 2.88 -0.57 2.72
N ASP A 148 3.58 -1.11 3.72
CA ASP A 148 3.41 -0.73 5.13
C ASP A 148 3.84 0.74 5.35
N ALA A 149 4.95 1.18 4.74
CA ALA A 149 5.37 2.59 4.75
C ALA A 149 4.31 3.50 4.11
N CYS A 150 3.79 3.15 2.93
CA CYS A 150 2.70 3.88 2.28
C CYS A 150 1.44 3.96 3.17
N GLN A 151 1.11 2.91 3.93
CA GLN A 151 -0.02 2.92 4.87
C GLN A 151 0.19 3.93 6.01
N ILE A 152 1.38 3.95 6.60
CA ILE A 152 1.73 4.91 7.65
C ILE A 152 1.66 6.33 7.08
N MET A 153 2.38 6.61 6.00
CA MET A 153 2.46 7.94 5.39
C MET A 153 1.08 8.48 4.98
N SER A 154 0.27 7.69 4.29
CA SER A 154 -1.08 8.11 3.87
C SER A 154 -2.03 8.35 5.04
N THR A 155 -1.91 7.55 6.12
CA THR A 155 -2.70 7.75 7.34
C THR A 155 -2.32 9.06 8.03
N ARG A 156 -1.01 9.39 8.07
CA ARG A 156 -0.53 10.64 8.69
C ARG A 156 -0.86 11.87 7.86
N ALA A 157 -0.80 11.76 6.54
CA ALA A 157 -1.25 12.83 5.64
C ALA A 157 -2.76 13.11 5.77
N LEU A 158 -3.58 12.07 5.90
CA LEU A 158 -5.00 12.22 6.17
C LEU A 158 -5.26 12.87 7.53
N SER A 159 -4.50 12.51 8.56
CA SER A 159 -4.59 13.12 9.89
C SER A 159 -4.20 14.60 9.84
N LEU A 160 -3.10 14.94 9.15
CA LEU A 160 -2.69 16.32 8.88
C LEU A 160 -3.82 17.13 8.22
N ALA A 161 -4.36 16.64 7.11
CA ALA A 161 -5.42 17.31 6.37
C ALA A 161 -6.71 17.48 7.22
N SER A 162 -7.01 16.49 8.08
CA SER A 162 -8.12 16.56 9.05
C SER A 162 -7.88 17.64 10.11
N ASP A 163 -6.66 17.76 10.63
CA ASP A 163 -6.31 18.76 11.64
C ASP A 163 -6.34 20.17 11.05
N LEU A 164 -5.82 20.36 9.84
CA LEU A 164 -5.90 21.62 9.12
C LEU A 164 -7.35 22.02 8.81
N ARG A 165 -8.19 21.04 8.42
CA ARG A 165 -9.63 21.28 8.22
C ARG A 165 -10.33 21.69 9.50
N ARG A 166 -10.02 21.05 10.64
CA ARG A 166 -10.57 21.42 11.95
C ARG A 166 -10.14 22.82 12.33
N ALA A 167 -8.88 23.17 12.12
CA ALA A 167 -8.36 24.52 12.37
C ALA A 167 -9.09 25.59 11.55
N SER A 168 -9.33 25.34 10.26
CA SER A 168 -10.04 26.27 9.37
C SER A 168 -11.51 26.46 9.75
N THR A 169 -12.20 25.42 10.22
CA THR A 169 -13.61 25.49 10.65
C THR A 169 -13.78 26.11 12.04
N SER A 170 -12.80 25.95 12.95
CA SER A 170 -12.80 26.54 14.30
C SER A 170 -12.53 28.05 14.32
N ASN A 171 -12.26 28.65 13.17
CA ASN A 171 -11.97 30.08 13.05
C ASN A 171 -13.19 30.97 13.42
N THR A 172 -14.42 30.43 13.41
CA THR A 172 -15.62 31.14 13.85
C THR A 172 -15.67 31.44 15.32
N ASP A 173 -15.02 30.61 16.18
CA ASP A 173 -15.02 30.78 17.65
C ASP A 173 -13.67 31.20 18.23
N GLY A 174 -12.66 31.38 17.41
CA GLY A 174 -11.30 31.85 17.80
C GLY A 174 -10.49 30.90 18.69
N SER A 175 -11.01 29.72 19.03
CA SER A 175 -10.38 28.84 20.02
C SER A 175 -9.39 27.82 19.44
N GLY A 176 -9.47 27.53 18.14
CA GLY A 176 -8.66 26.48 17.49
C GLY A 176 -7.96 26.89 16.20
N ALA A 177 -8.05 28.15 15.79
CA ALA A 177 -7.39 28.65 14.59
C ALA A 177 -5.88 28.61 14.75
N LEU A 178 -5.17 28.26 13.67
CA LEU A 178 -3.72 28.39 13.63
C LEU A 178 -3.34 29.89 13.70
N PRO A 179 -2.36 30.27 14.52
CA PRO A 179 -1.88 31.65 14.54
C PRO A 179 -1.21 31.96 13.19
N PRO A 180 -1.46 33.15 12.58
CA PRO A 180 -0.86 33.53 11.31
C PRO A 180 0.68 33.42 11.29
N ALA A 181 1.31 33.70 12.42
CA ALA A 181 2.76 33.60 12.60
C ALA A 181 3.29 32.15 12.51
N ALA A 182 2.45 31.14 12.79
CA ALA A 182 2.83 29.72 12.70
C ALA A 182 2.63 29.13 11.29
N LEU A 183 1.87 29.79 10.41
CA LEU A 183 1.58 29.25 9.08
C LEU A 183 2.86 29.08 8.23
N SER A 184 3.75 30.05 8.21
CA SER A 184 5.00 29.98 7.44
C SER A 184 5.94 28.86 7.97
N PRO A 185 6.25 28.79 9.28
CA PRO A 185 7.06 27.68 9.80
C PRO A 185 6.44 26.30 9.57
N LEU A 186 5.10 26.15 9.67
CA LEU A 186 4.42 24.88 9.37
C LEU A 186 4.54 24.54 7.89
N ALA A 187 4.35 25.52 7.01
CA ALA A 187 4.53 25.33 5.57
C ALA A 187 5.96 24.90 5.23
N ASP A 188 6.97 25.48 5.90
CA ASP A 188 8.37 25.11 5.71
C ASP A 188 8.66 23.68 6.19
N LEU A 189 8.04 23.25 7.30
CA LEU A 189 8.14 21.88 7.79
C LEU A 189 7.51 20.89 6.80
N ILE A 190 6.30 21.18 6.30
CA ILE A 190 5.58 20.32 5.34
C ILE A 190 6.35 20.25 4.02
N ALA A 191 6.87 21.39 3.52
CA ALA A 191 7.69 21.42 2.31
C ALA A 191 8.99 20.60 2.46
N ALA A 192 9.64 20.68 3.62
CA ALA A 192 10.84 19.89 3.91
C ALA A 192 10.52 18.38 3.95
N THR A 193 9.35 18.01 4.48
CA THR A 193 8.89 16.62 4.46
C THR A 193 8.57 16.14 3.04
N ALA A 194 7.90 16.97 2.22
CA ALA A 194 7.64 16.66 0.82
C ALA A 194 8.94 16.43 0.03
N ALA A 195 9.94 17.32 0.21
CA ALA A 195 11.25 17.16 -0.41
C ALA A 195 11.98 15.89 0.05
N ASN A 196 11.81 15.51 1.33
CA ASN A 196 12.41 14.30 1.87
C ASN A 196 11.80 13.01 1.27
N LEU A 197 10.52 13.03 0.91
CA LEU A 197 9.88 11.90 0.22
C LEU A 197 10.41 11.71 -1.21
N ALA A 198 10.89 12.77 -1.83
CA ALA A 198 11.42 12.76 -3.20
C ALA A 198 12.93 12.46 -3.27
N THR A 199 13.60 12.23 -2.13
CA THR A 199 15.06 11.97 -2.09
C THR A 199 15.37 10.49 -1.90
N ASP A 200 16.48 10.04 -2.46
CA ASP A 200 17.04 8.69 -2.26
C ASP A 200 17.82 8.55 -0.93
N ASP A 201 18.05 9.66 -0.19
CA ASP A 201 18.71 9.67 1.11
C ASP A 201 17.80 10.40 2.13
N PRO A 202 16.69 9.79 2.56
CA PRO A 202 15.74 10.41 3.46
C PRO A 202 16.31 10.56 4.87
N ARG A 203 15.93 11.65 5.57
CA ARG A 203 16.40 11.97 6.92
C ARG A 203 15.23 12.04 7.90
N PRO A 204 15.32 11.37 9.06
CA PRO A 204 14.21 11.34 10.02
C PRO A 204 14.01 12.70 10.73
N THR A 205 15.01 13.57 10.71
CA THR A 205 15.04 14.80 11.54
C THR A 205 14.91 16.10 10.74
N ILE A 206 14.30 16.03 9.55
CA ILE A 206 14.07 17.19 8.70
C ILE A 206 13.05 18.15 9.35
N GLY A 207 13.29 19.44 9.19
CA GLY A 207 12.33 20.48 9.60
C GLY A 207 12.29 20.79 11.11
N LYS A 208 13.16 20.24 11.95
CA LYS A 208 13.17 20.50 13.41
C LYS A 208 13.17 21.99 13.78
N THR A 209 13.94 22.81 13.07
CA THR A 209 13.99 24.26 13.32
C THR A 209 12.63 24.90 13.05
N ALA A 210 12.00 24.56 11.93
CA ALA A 210 10.67 25.04 11.56
C ALA A 210 9.60 24.56 12.55
N ALA A 211 9.67 23.29 12.99
CA ALA A 211 8.79 22.74 14.02
C ALA A 211 8.89 23.50 15.34
N HIS A 212 10.12 23.75 15.84
CA HIS A 212 10.33 24.51 17.07
C HIS A 212 9.87 25.97 16.94
N GLN A 213 10.01 26.57 15.77
CA GLN A 213 9.52 27.91 15.52
C GLN A 213 7.99 27.93 15.53
N ALA A 214 7.33 27.03 14.83
CA ALA A 214 5.87 26.92 14.82
C ALA A 214 5.27 26.77 16.23
N VAL A 215 5.89 25.92 17.07
CA VAL A 215 5.45 25.75 18.47
C VAL A 215 5.63 27.02 19.29
N ARG A 216 6.71 27.79 19.07
CA ARG A 216 6.94 29.04 19.79
C ARG A 216 5.93 30.13 19.44
N GLU A 217 5.38 30.11 18.23
CA GLU A 217 4.35 31.08 17.79
C GLU A 217 2.96 30.74 18.34
N ALA A 218 2.80 29.61 19.01
CA ALA A 218 1.53 29.21 19.61
C ALA A 218 1.30 29.95 20.94
N GLU A 219 0.20 30.66 21.05
CA GLU A 219 -0.17 31.44 22.26
C GLU A 219 -1.10 30.68 23.21
N ARG A 220 -1.83 29.68 22.70
CA ARG A 220 -2.87 28.95 23.46
C ARG A 220 -2.55 27.46 23.51
N THR A 221 -2.96 26.80 24.60
CA THR A 221 -2.78 25.35 24.76
C THR A 221 -3.38 24.54 23.61
N ALA A 222 -4.54 24.94 23.09
CA ALA A 222 -5.18 24.26 21.94
C ALA A 222 -4.34 24.40 20.67
N GLN A 223 -3.71 25.55 20.43
CA GLN A 223 -2.81 25.77 19.29
C GLN A 223 -1.53 24.94 19.44
N ILE A 224 -0.95 24.87 20.63
CA ILE A 224 0.22 24.03 20.92
C ILE A 224 -0.10 22.55 20.62
N ALA A 225 -1.25 22.07 21.05
CA ALA A 225 -1.68 20.69 20.81
C ALA A 225 -1.86 20.40 19.30
N LEU A 226 -2.49 21.32 18.57
CA LEU A 226 -2.70 21.21 17.13
C LEU A 226 -1.38 21.22 16.36
N ILE A 227 -0.51 22.19 16.63
CA ILE A 227 0.81 22.31 16.00
C ILE A 227 1.68 21.09 16.35
N GLY A 228 1.66 20.64 17.61
CA GLY A 228 2.36 19.43 18.05
C GLY A 228 1.86 18.18 17.33
N GLY A 229 0.57 18.08 17.08
CA GLY A 229 -0.02 17.01 16.25
C GLY A 229 0.52 17.03 14.81
N ILE A 230 0.52 18.18 14.16
CA ILE A 230 1.04 18.37 12.80
C ILE A 230 2.53 18.01 12.74
N VAL A 231 3.35 18.49 13.68
CA VAL A 231 4.77 18.15 13.78
C VAL A 231 4.97 16.65 13.90
N SER A 232 4.20 15.98 14.80
CA SER A 232 4.26 14.53 14.98
C SER A 232 3.88 13.76 13.71
N HIS A 233 2.91 14.24 12.93
CA HIS A 233 2.56 13.59 11.66
C HIS A 233 3.71 13.68 10.66
N MET A 234 4.40 14.84 10.56
CA MET A 234 5.54 15.01 9.66
C MET A 234 6.73 14.14 10.08
N GLU A 235 7.03 14.07 11.39
CA GLU A 235 8.09 13.19 11.90
C GLU A 235 7.80 11.71 11.57
N GLN A 236 6.56 11.26 11.71
CA GLN A 236 6.20 9.88 11.40
C GLN A 236 6.20 9.56 9.91
N ILE A 237 5.86 10.53 9.04
CA ILE A 237 6.02 10.38 7.60
C ILE A 237 7.51 10.23 7.24
N ASN A 238 8.36 11.11 7.75
CA ASN A 238 9.80 11.05 7.52
C ASN A 238 10.42 9.75 8.04
N GLN A 239 10.01 9.29 9.23
CA GLN A 239 10.50 8.03 9.79
C GLN A 239 10.08 6.82 8.95
N ALA A 240 8.83 6.77 8.49
CA ALA A 240 8.36 5.69 7.64
C ALA A 240 9.13 5.57 6.32
N LYS A 241 9.54 6.73 5.73
CA LYS A 241 10.37 6.74 4.52
C LYS A 241 11.80 6.24 4.80
N VAL A 242 12.39 6.61 5.94
CA VAL A 242 13.71 6.12 6.34
C VAL A 242 13.69 4.61 6.59
N ASP A 243 12.69 4.12 7.33
CA ASP A 243 12.55 2.69 7.63
C ASP A 243 12.38 1.85 6.36
N GLU A 244 11.67 2.38 5.34
CA GLU A 244 11.53 1.77 4.03
C GLU A 244 12.87 1.65 3.30
N GLU A 245 13.64 2.74 3.21
CA GLU A 245 14.94 2.76 2.54
C GLU A 245 15.96 1.86 3.24
N GLU A 246 16.01 1.86 4.58
CA GLU A 246 16.89 0.97 5.35
C GLU A 246 16.57 -0.50 5.08
N ALA A 247 15.29 -0.87 4.98
CA ALA A 247 14.87 -2.22 4.67
C ALA A 247 15.24 -2.63 3.23
N GLY A 248 15.20 -1.70 2.28
CA GLY A 248 15.62 -1.92 0.88
C GLY A 248 17.12 -2.16 0.72
N HIS A 249 17.95 -1.64 1.62
CA HIS A 249 19.42 -1.74 1.59
C HIS A 249 19.97 -2.98 2.33
N LEU A 250 19.12 -3.79 2.98
CA LEU A 250 19.57 -5.03 3.60
C LEU A 250 20.10 -6.02 2.54
N PRO A 251 21.29 -6.64 2.73
CA PRO A 251 21.88 -7.55 1.76
C PRO A 251 20.93 -8.75 1.52
N ARG A 252 20.60 -8.98 0.28
CA ARG A 252 19.74 -10.08 -0.21
C ARG A 252 20.42 -11.43 -0.11
#